data_a87998fb6661b291766c137ebea1f074
#
_entry.id   a87998fb6661b291766c137ebea1f074
#
_cell.length_a   1.000
_cell.length_b   1.000
_cell.length_c   1.000
_cell.angle_alpha   90.00
_cell.angle_beta   90.00
_cell.angle_gamma   90.00
#
_symmetry.space_group_name_H-M   'P 1'
#
loop_
_entity.id
_entity.type
_entity.pdbx_description
1 polymer ?
#
loop_
_entity_poly.entity_id
_entity_poly.type
_entity_poly.pdbx_seq_one_letter_code
_entity_poly.pdbx_strand_id
1 'polypeptide(L)'
;MTIETVDYTTKIPNNVDLAADRQVLRALESWHPGYIDWWMDRGPDGFQGALVYLRTAVSVDAKGWAKFDYVKMPDYRWGILLAPKQEGRQIPFGRHYGEPAWQEVPGEYRAMLRRLVVIQGDTEPASVEQQRHLGKIAPSLYDMRNLFQVNVEEGRHLWAMVYVLQKYFGRDGREEAAELLQRRSGSVDKPRMLGAFNEQTPDWLSFHMFTFFTDRDGKMQLESLAQSGFDPLARTCRFMLTEEAHHMFVGETGVGRTVQRSCEAMQAKGIEDPADIDKVRGLGVIDLPTIQKKLNLHYSLSLDLFGSEVSTNAANSFTAGLKGRFQESKINDDHRLENATYPVLKLVDGEIRRVDEPALTAINMRLRDDYTADCQRGVDRWNKIIDKTGVAFKLELPHVGFNRRIGAFKDARVSPAGELVDAATWRRDKDRWLPSTDDGDFITSLMKPVVEPGQFASWIAPPRVGIDNKPGDFEYVKLAV
;
A
#
# COMPACT_ATOMS: atom_id res chain seq x y z
N MET A 1 -0.73 26.51 -20.22
CA MET A 1 -1.74 25.45 -20.36
C MET A 1 -2.72 25.61 -19.22
N THR A 2 -3.98 25.81 -19.53
CA THR A 2 -5.06 25.85 -18.55
C THR A 2 -5.16 24.45 -17.94
N ILE A 3 -5.18 24.36 -16.60
CA ILE A 3 -5.46 23.14 -15.87
C ILE A 3 -6.95 22.88 -16.08
N GLU A 4 -7.28 21.81 -16.81
CA GLU A 4 -8.66 21.39 -16.94
C GLU A 4 -9.10 20.77 -15.61
N THR A 5 -9.97 21.45 -14.89
CA THR A 5 -10.58 20.91 -13.69
C THR A 5 -11.57 19.82 -14.10
N VAL A 6 -11.46 18.65 -13.47
CA VAL A 6 -12.38 17.54 -13.72
C VAL A 6 -13.77 17.91 -13.23
N ASP A 7 -14.80 17.67 -14.04
CA ASP A 7 -16.19 17.91 -13.70
C ASP A 7 -16.75 16.76 -12.84
N TYR A 8 -16.85 17.00 -11.54
CA TYR A 8 -17.41 16.05 -10.57
C TYR A 8 -18.95 16.04 -10.53
N THR A 9 -19.63 16.83 -11.36
CA THR A 9 -21.08 16.72 -11.52
C THR A 9 -21.49 15.59 -12.46
N THR A 10 -20.57 15.11 -13.29
CA THR A 10 -20.79 13.95 -14.16
C THR A 10 -20.83 12.65 -13.37
N LYS A 11 -21.50 11.62 -13.91
CA LYS A 11 -21.60 10.29 -13.29
C LYS A 11 -20.23 9.62 -13.11
N ILE A 12 -19.32 9.82 -14.06
CA ILE A 12 -17.94 9.31 -14.04
C ILE A 12 -17.00 10.48 -14.34
N PRO A 13 -16.54 11.23 -13.32
CA PRO A 13 -15.58 12.30 -13.50
C PRO A 13 -14.28 11.74 -14.12
N ASN A 14 -13.69 12.43 -15.10
CA ASN A 14 -12.52 11.92 -15.78
C ASN A 14 -11.72 12.99 -16.50
N ASN A 15 -10.45 12.68 -16.82
CA ASN A 15 -9.59 13.46 -17.70
C ASN A 15 -9.15 12.67 -18.94
N VAL A 16 -9.93 11.67 -19.36
CA VAL A 16 -9.63 10.76 -20.47
C VAL A 16 -10.63 10.88 -21.63
N ASP A 17 -11.43 11.94 -21.66
CA ASP A 17 -12.43 12.24 -22.69
C ASP A 17 -13.40 11.07 -22.96
N LEU A 18 -14.01 10.55 -21.91
CA LEU A 18 -15.01 9.46 -22.03
C LEU A 18 -16.19 9.83 -22.94
N ALA A 19 -16.53 11.11 -23.07
CA ALA A 19 -17.62 11.56 -23.93
C ALA A 19 -17.36 11.22 -25.41
N ALA A 20 -16.11 11.20 -25.85
CA ALA A 20 -15.71 10.81 -27.20
C ALA A 20 -15.71 9.27 -27.42
N ASP A 21 -15.65 8.46 -26.35
CA ASP A 21 -15.63 7.00 -26.41
C ASP A 21 -16.90 6.39 -25.81
N ARG A 22 -17.99 6.45 -26.60
CA ARG A 22 -19.32 5.96 -26.16
C ARG A 22 -19.35 4.49 -25.77
N GLN A 23 -18.48 3.66 -26.36
CA GLN A 23 -18.43 2.23 -26.03
C GLN A 23 -17.84 2.01 -24.66
N VAL A 24 -16.74 2.65 -24.34
CA VAL A 24 -16.10 2.58 -23.01
C VAL A 24 -16.99 3.24 -21.96
N LEU A 25 -17.56 4.41 -22.27
CA LEU A 25 -18.50 5.08 -21.35
C LEU A 25 -19.66 4.15 -20.94
N ARG A 26 -20.33 3.49 -21.91
CA ARG A 26 -21.42 2.55 -21.60
C ARG A 26 -20.95 1.36 -20.77
N ALA A 27 -19.76 0.83 -21.05
CA ALA A 27 -19.20 -0.29 -20.29
C ALA A 27 -18.93 0.11 -18.82
N LEU A 28 -18.36 1.29 -18.60
CA LEU A 28 -18.14 1.82 -17.25
C LEU A 28 -19.46 2.14 -16.54
N GLU A 29 -20.42 2.73 -17.22
CA GLU A 29 -21.77 2.98 -16.67
C GLU A 29 -22.49 1.68 -16.28
N SER A 30 -22.29 0.60 -17.03
CA SER A 30 -22.81 -0.73 -16.71
C SER A 30 -22.11 -1.38 -15.50
N TRP A 31 -20.81 -1.10 -15.28
CA TRP A 31 -20.05 -1.60 -14.16
C TRP A 31 -20.30 -0.79 -12.86
N HIS A 32 -20.61 0.50 -12.99
CA HIS A 32 -20.77 1.42 -11.87
C HIS A 32 -21.75 0.96 -10.78
N PRO A 33 -22.96 0.42 -11.06
CA PRO A 33 -23.86 -0.04 -10.00
C PRO A 33 -23.24 -1.12 -9.13
N GLY A 34 -22.57 -2.11 -9.72
CA GLY A 34 -21.90 -3.18 -8.98
C GLY A 34 -20.76 -2.64 -8.09
N TYR A 35 -20.06 -1.58 -8.54
CA TYR A 35 -19.08 -0.91 -7.71
C TYR A 35 -19.72 -0.18 -6.51
N ILE A 36 -20.84 0.51 -6.71
CA ILE A 36 -21.56 1.17 -5.62
C ILE A 36 -22.07 0.14 -4.60
N ASP A 37 -22.66 -0.97 -5.07
CA ASP A 37 -23.08 -2.05 -4.18
C ASP A 37 -21.92 -2.62 -3.38
N TRP A 38 -20.77 -2.86 -4.04
CA TRP A 38 -19.55 -3.30 -3.38
C TRP A 38 -19.06 -2.26 -2.35
N TRP A 39 -19.04 -0.97 -2.70
CA TRP A 39 -18.60 0.09 -1.78
C TRP A 39 -19.49 0.20 -0.54
N MET A 40 -20.82 0.13 -0.73
CA MET A 40 -21.77 0.15 0.39
C MET A 40 -21.63 -1.05 1.31
N ASP A 41 -21.32 -2.22 0.74
CA ASP A 41 -21.09 -3.46 1.49
C ASP A 41 -19.68 -3.54 2.11
N ARG A 42 -18.64 -3.05 1.44
CA ARG A 42 -17.23 -3.26 1.78
C ARG A 42 -16.44 -2.00 2.11
N GLY A 43 -16.94 -0.84 1.78
CA GLY A 43 -16.33 0.43 2.14
C GLY A 43 -16.27 0.66 3.66
N PRO A 44 -15.48 1.65 4.14
CA PRO A 44 -15.26 1.84 5.55
C PRO A 44 -16.55 2.14 6.31
N ASP A 45 -16.76 1.44 7.41
CA ASP A 45 -17.92 1.63 8.28
C ASP A 45 -17.98 3.09 8.78
N GLY A 46 -19.18 3.68 8.72
CA GLY A 46 -19.41 5.07 9.10
C GLY A 46 -19.31 6.07 7.94
N PHE A 47 -18.69 5.69 6.81
CA PHE A 47 -18.59 6.55 5.62
C PHE A 47 -19.97 6.91 5.05
N GLN A 48 -20.88 5.94 5.01
CA GLN A 48 -22.20 6.07 4.37
C GLN A 48 -23.12 7.08 5.09
N GLY A 49 -22.94 7.24 6.40
CA GLY A 49 -23.77 8.14 7.22
C GLY A 49 -23.08 9.45 7.62
N ALA A 50 -21.80 9.62 7.31
CA ALA A 50 -21.03 10.78 7.74
C ALA A 50 -21.11 11.93 6.73
N LEU A 51 -21.27 13.17 7.24
CA LEU A 51 -20.92 14.36 6.47
C LEU A 51 -19.40 14.54 6.58
N VAL A 52 -18.70 14.24 5.51
CA VAL A 52 -17.24 14.29 5.46
C VAL A 52 -16.80 15.24 4.36
N TYR A 53 -15.89 16.13 4.69
CA TYR A 53 -15.09 16.85 3.69
C TYR A 53 -13.73 16.19 3.62
N LEU A 54 -13.38 15.61 2.46
CA LEU A 54 -12.09 14.99 2.22
C LEU A 54 -11.24 15.88 1.32
N ARG A 55 -9.98 16.08 1.70
CA ARG A 55 -8.97 16.59 0.79
C ARG A 55 -8.56 15.45 -0.13
N THR A 56 -8.89 15.57 -1.40
CA THR A 56 -8.63 14.52 -2.39
C THR A 56 -8.27 15.13 -3.75
N ALA A 57 -7.74 14.32 -4.68
CA ALA A 57 -7.41 14.81 -6.01
C ALA A 57 -8.68 15.20 -6.78
N VAL A 58 -8.69 16.41 -7.32
CA VAL A 58 -9.80 16.93 -8.15
C VAL A 58 -9.37 17.22 -9.59
N SER A 59 -8.07 17.24 -9.87
CA SER A 59 -7.51 17.39 -11.21
C SER A 59 -6.04 16.98 -11.22
N VAL A 60 -5.42 17.03 -12.41
CA VAL A 60 -4.01 16.71 -12.62
C VAL A 60 -3.33 17.87 -13.33
N ASP A 61 -2.17 18.31 -12.85
CA ASP A 61 -1.41 19.36 -13.50
C ASP A 61 -0.62 18.87 -14.73
N ALA A 62 -0.03 19.81 -15.46
CA ALA A 62 0.74 19.50 -16.67
C ALA A 62 1.98 18.61 -16.44
N LYS A 63 2.45 18.49 -15.18
CA LYS A 63 3.58 17.63 -14.78
C LYS A 63 3.12 16.24 -14.32
N GLY A 64 1.80 16.02 -14.18
CA GLY A 64 1.23 14.77 -13.72
C GLY A 64 0.97 14.70 -12.21
N TRP A 65 1.13 15.80 -11.47
CA TRP A 65 0.86 15.86 -10.05
C TRP A 65 -0.63 16.09 -9.77
N ALA A 66 -1.17 15.40 -8.81
CA ALA A 66 -2.52 15.63 -8.33
C ALA A 66 -2.69 17.04 -7.78
N LYS A 67 -3.80 17.69 -8.15
CA LYS A 67 -4.29 18.91 -7.52
C LYS A 67 -5.36 18.51 -6.53
N PHE A 68 -5.13 18.86 -5.28
CA PHE A 68 -6.00 18.49 -4.17
C PHE A 68 -6.92 19.65 -3.79
N ASP A 69 -8.17 19.33 -3.50
CA ASP A 69 -9.16 20.24 -2.94
C ASP A 69 -10.10 19.44 -2.03
N TYR A 70 -10.99 20.13 -1.32
CA TYR A 70 -11.95 19.51 -0.43
C TYR A 70 -13.23 19.17 -1.20
N VAL A 71 -13.64 17.90 -1.10
CA VAL A 71 -14.86 17.40 -1.69
C VAL A 71 -15.80 16.94 -0.57
N LYS A 72 -17.07 17.35 -0.67
CA LYS A 72 -18.10 16.93 0.28
C LYS A 72 -18.54 15.49 -0.01
N MET A 73 -18.50 14.65 1.00
CA MET A 73 -19.07 13.31 0.94
C MET A 73 -20.52 13.34 1.47
N PRO A 74 -21.41 12.48 1.03
CA PRO A 74 -21.26 11.42 0.03
C PRO A 74 -21.44 11.85 -1.43
N ASP A 75 -21.47 13.15 -1.72
CA ASP A 75 -21.70 13.67 -3.08
C ASP A 75 -20.49 13.42 -4.01
N TYR A 76 -19.35 13.03 -3.43
CA TYR A 76 -18.14 12.70 -4.19
C TYR A 76 -18.39 11.52 -5.13
N ARG A 77 -17.88 11.63 -6.35
CA ARG A 77 -17.90 10.56 -7.34
C ARG A 77 -16.48 10.14 -7.66
N TRP A 78 -16.25 8.83 -7.62
CA TRP A 78 -14.96 8.29 -8.04
C TRP A 78 -14.71 8.58 -9.51
N GLY A 79 -13.51 9.07 -9.79
CA GLY A 79 -13.12 9.50 -11.12
C GLY A 79 -11.98 8.67 -11.71
N ILE A 80 -11.76 8.90 -13.00
CA ILE A 80 -10.64 8.32 -13.75
C ILE A 80 -9.66 9.44 -14.04
N LEU A 81 -8.52 9.41 -13.36
CA LEU A 81 -7.47 10.40 -13.51
C LEU A 81 -6.17 9.72 -13.97
N LEU A 82 -5.59 10.21 -15.04
CA LEU A 82 -4.30 9.78 -15.58
C LEU A 82 -3.36 10.97 -15.65
N ALA A 83 -2.07 10.72 -15.47
CA ALA A 83 -1.05 11.73 -15.77
C ALA A 83 -1.11 12.14 -17.25
N PRO A 84 -0.75 13.39 -17.61
CA PRO A 84 -0.76 13.87 -18.99
C PRO A 84 0.12 13.02 -19.90
N LYS A 85 -0.27 12.93 -21.18
CA LYS A 85 0.56 12.31 -22.22
C LYS A 85 1.85 13.12 -22.40
N GLN A 86 2.96 12.40 -22.48
CA GLN A 86 4.27 12.98 -22.78
C GLN A 86 4.59 12.77 -24.26
N GLU A 87 4.73 13.86 -25.02
CA GLU A 87 5.12 13.79 -26.41
C GLU A 87 6.52 13.18 -26.56
N GLY A 88 6.69 12.30 -27.55
CA GLY A 88 7.96 11.65 -27.84
C GLY A 88 8.46 10.68 -26.76
N ARG A 89 7.59 10.24 -25.83
CA ARG A 89 7.97 9.25 -24.81
C ARG A 89 8.48 7.97 -25.45
N GLN A 90 9.65 7.51 -24.99
CA GLN A 90 10.27 6.26 -25.41
C GLN A 90 10.19 5.21 -24.29
N ILE A 91 10.32 3.95 -24.66
CA ILE A 91 10.39 2.81 -23.73
C ILE A 91 11.80 2.81 -23.11
N PRO A 92 11.93 2.87 -21.77
CA PRO A 92 13.22 3.12 -21.14
C PRO A 92 14.03 1.86 -20.81
N PHE A 93 13.57 0.65 -21.18
CA PHE A 93 14.24 -0.61 -20.84
C PHE A 93 13.79 -1.78 -21.71
N GLY A 94 14.47 -2.91 -21.57
CA GLY A 94 14.13 -4.18 -22.21
C GLY A 94 14.49 -4.23 -23.70
N ARG A 95 13.87 -5.15 -24.42
CA ARG A 95 14.11 -5.37 -25.86
C ARG A 95 13.79 -4.13 -26.70
N HIS A 96 12.75 -3.40 -26.29
CA HIS A 96 12.22 -2.23 -27.00
C HIS A 96 12.82 -0.91 -26.51
N TYR A 97 13.96 -0.96 -25.83
CA TYR A 97 14.65 0.25 -25.35
C TYR A 97 14.86 1.27 -26.48
N GLY A 98 14.38 2.50 -26.24
CA GLY A 98 14.47 3.62 -27.19
C GLY A 98 13.37 3.67 -28.25
N GLU A 99 12.50 2.66 -28.38
CA GLU A 99 11.34 2.70 -29.25
C GLU A 99 10.24 3.61 -28.71
N PRO A 100 9.37 4.17 -29.56
CA PRO A 100 8.21 4.95 -29.10
C PRO A 100 7.29 4.14 -28.19
N ALA A 101 6.83 4.75 -27.11
CA ALA A 101 5.87 4.12 -26.19
C ALA A 101 4.53 3.83 -26.91
N TRP A 102 3.97 2.65 -26.61
CA TRP A 102 2.74 2.17 -27.23
C TRP A 102 1.52 2.86 -26.66
N GLN A 103 0.66 3.37 -27.54
CA GLN A 103 -0.64 3.94 -27.17
C GLN A 103 -1.75 2.89 -27.19
N GLU A 104 -1.56 1.79 -27.94
CA GLU A 104 -2.43 0.62 -28.00
C GLU A 104 -1.70 -0.61 -27.46
N VAL A 105 -2.46 -1.64 -27.11
CA VAL A 105 -1.88 -2.89 -26.59
C VAL A 105 -1.20 -3.67 -27.73
N PRO A 106 0.12 -3.90 -27.66
CA PRO A 106 0.78 -4.78 -28.62
C PRO A 106 0.20 -6.19 -28.54
N GLY A 107 -0.17 -6.77 -29.70
CA GLY A 107 -0.86 -8.05 -29.74
C GLY A 107 -0.08 -9.19 -29.07
N GLU A 108 1.23 -9.22 -29.25
CA GLU A 108 2.12 -10.23 -28.64
C GLU A 108 2.20 -10.15 -27.12
N TYR A 109 1.97 -8.97 -26.52
CA TYR A 109 2.02 -8.77 -25.06
C TYR A 109 0.66 -8.63 -24.41
N ARG A 110 -0.42 -8.81 -25.17
CA ARG A 110 -1.79 -8.60 -24.68
C ARG A 110 -2.12 -9.37 -23.40
N ALA A 111 -1.79 -10.65 -23.35
CA ALA A 111 -2.07 -11.48 -22.18
C ALA A 111 -1.22 -11.08 -20.95
N MET A 112 0.05 -10.74 -21.17
CA MET A 112 0.95 -10.31 -20.09
C MET A 112 0.51 -8.96 -19.51
N LEU A 113 0.20 -7.98 -20.36
CA LEU A 113 -0.29 -6.66 -19.94
C LEU A 113 -1.61 -6.78 -19.19
N ARG A 114 -2.58 -7.56 -19.71
CA ARG A 114 -3.85 -7.78 -19.02
C ARG A 114 -3.62 -8.33 -17.61
N ARG A 115 -2.75 -9.33 -17.47
CA ARG A 115 -2.42 -9.92 -16.17
C ARG A 115 -1.80 -8.90 -15.21
N LEU A 116 -0.89 -8.04 -15.68
CA LEU A 116 -0.29 -6.98 -14.86
C LEU A 116 -1.36 -5.99 -14.36
N VAL A 117 -2.26 -5.55 -15.26
CA VAL A 117 -3.35 -4.63 -14.89
C VAL A 117 -4.31 -5.28 -13.90
N VAL A 118 -4.65 -6.57 -14.09
CA VAL A 118 -5.55 -7.30 -13.19
C VAL A 118 -4.93 -7.49 -11.81
N ILE A 119 -3.64 -7.87 -11.73
CA ILE A 119 -2.95 -8.02 -10.45
C ILE A 119 -2.94 -6.69 -9.69
N GLN A 120 -2.56 -5.60 -10.36
CA GLN A 120 -2.60 -4.28 -9.72
C GLN A 120 -4.03 -3.87 -9.34
N GLY A 121 -4.99 -4.04 -10.23
CA GLY A 121 -6.40 -3.70 -9.94
C GLY A 121 -7.05 -4.54 -8.84
N ASP A 122 -6.50 -5.72 -8.50
CA ASP A 122 -7.01 -6.58 -7.42
C ASP A 122 -6.52 -6.12 -6.03
N THR A 123 -5.44 -5.35 -5.95
CA THR A 123 -4.91 -4.83 -4.69
C THR A 123 -5.75 -3.68 -4.13
N GLU A 124 -6.31 -2.84 -4.99
CA GLU A 124 -7.03 -1.64 -4.61
C GLU A 124 -8.31 -1.92 -3.78
N PRO A 125 -9.27 -2.77 -4.25
CA PRO A 125 -10.43 -3.10 -3.43
C PRO A 125 -10.07 -3.94 -2.20
N ALA A 126 -8.94 -4.65 -2.22
CA ALA A 126 -8.50 -5.45 -1.09
C ALA A 126 -8.16 -4.57 0.11
N SER A 127 -7.42 -3.47 -0.09
CA SER A 127 -7.10 -2.50 0.95
C SER A 127 -8.36 -1.99 1.65
N VAL A 128 -9.37 -1.58 0.85
CA VAL A 128 -10.65 -1.10 1.38
C VAL A 128 -11.36 -2.16 2.24
N GLU A 129 -11.46 -3.40 1.73
CA GLU A 129 -12.14 -4.50 2.44
C GLU A 129 -11.49 -4.86 3.77
N GLN A 130 -10.14 -4.92 3.79
CA GLN A 130 -9.38 -5.25 4.99
C GLN A 130 -9.55 -4.19 6.08
N GLN A 131 -9.81 -2.94 5.73
CA GLN A 131 -9.89 -1.79 6.61
C GLN A 131 -11.33 -1.43 7.02
N ARG A 132 -12.35 -2.13 6.50
CA ARG A 132 -13.77 -1.81 6.68
C ARG A 132 -14.17 -1.43 8.11
N HIS A 133 -13.82 -2.25 9.09
CA HIS A 133 -14.31 -2.08 10.47
C HIS A 133 -13.61 -0.96 11.25
N LEU A 134 -12.51 -0.43 10.74
CA LEU A 134 -11.73 0.60 11.43
C LEU A 134 -12.48 1.91 11.59
N GLY A 135 -13.43 2.21 10.69
CA GLY A 135 -14.28 3.40 10.79
C GLY A 135 -15.11 3.46 12.07
N LYS A 136 -15.48 2.28 12.65
CA LYS A 136 -16.23 2.20 13.92
C LYS A 136 -15.39 2.36 15.19
N ILE A 137 -14.07 2.25 15.06
CA ILE A 137 -13.14 2.23 16.21
C ILE A 137 -12.02 3.25 16.04
N ALA A 138 -12.29 4.32 15.29
CA ALA A 138 -11.29 5.34 15.00
C ALA A 138 -10.81 6.05 16.27
N PRO A 139 -9.49 6.23 16.45
CA PRO A 139 -8.92 6.85 17.64
C PRO A 139 -9.12 8.37 17.69
N SER A 140 -9.60 8.98 16.62
CA SER A 140 -9.98 10.39 16.52
C SER A 140 -10.72 10.67 15.21
N LEU A 141 -11.37 11.82 15.13
CA LEU A 141 -11.94 12.29 13.85
C LEU A 141 -10.86 12.58 12.79
N TYR A 142 -9.66 12.99 13.23
CA TYR A 142 -8.51 13.15 12.35
C TYR A 142 -8.12 11.81 11.69
N ASP A 143 -8.00 10.75 12.45
CA ASP A 143 -7.63 9.43 11.94
C ASP A 143 -8.77 8.82 11.09
N MET A 144 -10.03 8.96 11.50
CA MET A 144 -11.19 8.55 10.71
C MET A 144 -11.19 9.20 9.33
N ARG A 145 -10.93 10.49 9.26
CA ARG A 145 -10.85 11.20 8.00
C ARG A 145 -9.70 10.68 7.13
N ASN A 146 -8.54 10.39 7.71
CA ASN A 146 -7.43 9.79 6.97
C ASN A 146 -7.78 8.41 6.41
N LEU A 147 -8.45 7.55 7.19
CA LEU A 147 -8.97 6.28 6.70
C LEU A 147 -9.90 6.45 5.50
N PHE A 148 -10.84 7.39 5.59
CA PHE A 148 -11.81 7.65 4.52
C PHE A 148 -11.12 8.18 3.25
N GLN A 149 -10.12 9.04 3.39
CA GLN A 149 -9.34 9.54 2.26
C GLN A 149 -8.56 8.42 1.58
N VAL A 150 -7.80 7.62 2.33
CA VAL A 150 -7.07 6.47 1.79
C VAL A 150 -8.02 5.56 1.01
N ASN A 151 -9.14 5.17 1.60
CA ASN A 151 -10.10 4.27 0.95
C ASN A 151 -10.77 4.87 -0.30
N VAL A 152 -11.03 6.19 -0.33
CA VAL A 152 -11.55 6.86 -1.53
C VAL A 152 -10.49 6.88 -2.65
N GLU A 153 -9.24 7.10 -2.31
CA GLU A 153 -8.12 7.09 -3.25
C GLU A 153 -7.89 5.69 -3.83
N GLU A 154 -7.94 4.63 -2.99
CA GLU A 154 -7.93 3.22 -3.44
C GLU A 154 -9.10 2.89 -4.37
N GLY A 155 -10.29 3.36 -4.04
CA GLY A 155 -11.47 3.24 -4.90
C GLY A 155 -11.27 3.90 -6.26
N ARG A 156 -10.59 5.05 -6.33
CA ARG A 156 -10.24 5.74 -7.58
C ARG A 156 -9.18 4.98 -8.36
N HIS A 157 -8.17 4.39 -7.70
CA HIS A 157 -7.17 3.55 -8.33
C HIS A 157 -7.83 2.35 -9.03
N LEU A 158 -8.79 1.69 -8.38
CA LEU A 158 -9.59 0.63 -9.00
C LEU A 158 -10.32 1.13 -10.26
N TRP A 159 -10.97 2.29 -10.21
CA TRP A 159 -11.63 2.89 -11.38
C TRP A 159 -10.68 3.10 -12.54
N ALA A 160 -9.47 3.58 -12.28
CA ALA A 160 -8.46 3.80 -13.31
C ALA A 160 -7.99 2.48 -13.95
N MET A 161 -7.77 1.43 -13.16
CA MET A 161 -7.42 0.09 -13.67
C MET A 161 -8.56 -0.54 -14.46
N VAL A 162 -9.81 -0.39 -14.01
CA VAL A 162 -11.01 -0.86 -14.73
C VAL A 162 -11.18 -0.12 -16.05
N TYR A 163 -10.91 1.18 -16.09
CA TYR A 163 -10.87 1.94 -17.35
C TYR A 163 -9.86 1.35 -18.35
N VAL A 164 -8.63 1.08 -17.90
CA VAL A 164 -7.58 0.47 -18.75
C VAL A 164 -8.03 -0.90 -19.27
N LEU A 165 -8.63 -1.74 -18.40
CA LEU A 165 -9.16 -3.05 -18.79
C LEU A 165 -10.27 -2.93 -19.83
N GLN A 166 -11.26 -2.10 -19.60
CA GLN A 166 -12.44 -2.00 -20.49
C GLN A 166 -12.11 -1.34 -21.82
N LYS A 167 -11.21 -0.34 -21.83
CA LYS A 167 -10.84 0.37 -23.06
C LYS A 167 -9.95 -0.48 -23.96
N TYR A 168 -8.92 -1.13 -23.42
CA TYR A 168 -7.85 -1.72 -24.22
C TYR A 168 -7.95 -3.25 -24.37
N PHE A 169 -8.75 -3.92 -23.55
CA PHE A 169 -8.85 -5.40 -23.55
C PHE A 169 -10.23 -5.92 -23.98
N GLY A 170 -11.15 -5.03 -24.32
CA GLY A 170 -12.44 -5.38 -24.90
C GLY A 170 -13.28 -6.27 -23.97
N ARG A 171 -13.80 -7.39 -24.51
CA ARG A 171 -14.62 -8.33 -23.73
C ARG A 171 -13.88 -8.92 -22.54
N ASP A 172 -12.65 -9.40 -22.76
CA ASP A 172 -11.84 -9.97 -21.68
C ASP A 172 -11.61 -8.97 -20.54
N GLY A 173 -11.35 -7.69 -20.88
CA GLY A 173 -11.19 -6.64 -19.89
C GLY A 173 -12.46 -6.36 -19.09
N ARG A 174 -13.65 -6.47 -19.69
CA ARG A 174 -14.93 -6.34 -18.98
C ARG A 174 -15.18 -7.50 -18.01
N GLU A 175 -14.84 -8.72 -18.41
CA GLU A 175 -14.96 -9.91 -17.57
C GLU A 175 -14.01 -9.79 -16.37
N GLU A 176 -12.74 -9.41 -16.57
CA GLU A 176 -11.78 -9.16 -15.49
C GLU A 176 -12.25 -8.06 -14.54
N ALA A 177 -12.76 -6.94 -15.06
CA ALA A 177 -13.27 -5.84 -14.25
C ALA A 177 -14.45 -6.27 -13.33
N ALA A 178 -15.31 -7.16 -13.83
CA ALA A 178 -16.38 -7.73 -13.01
C ALA A 178 -15.83 -8.68 -11.92
N GLU A 179 -14.82 -9.49 -12.26
CA GLU A 179 -14.16 -10.41 -11.31
C GLU A 179 -13.47 -9.67 -10.17
N LEU A 180 -12.91 -8.47 -10.39
CA LEU A 180 -12.29 -7.66 -9.34
C LEU A 180 -13.27 -7.34 -8.20
N LEU A 181 -14.56 -7.16 -8.49
CA LEU A 181 -15.60 -6.93 -7.50
C LEU A 181 -16.15 -8.21 -6.86
N GLN A 182 -15.86 -9.38 -7.44
CA GLN A 182 -16.32 -10.66 -6.91
C GLN A 182 -15.35 -11.29 -5.93
N ARG A 183 -14.04 -11.02 -6.08
CA ARG A 183 -13.04 -11.46 -5.12
C ARG A 183 -13.25 -10.75 -3.79
N ARG A 184 -12.90 -11.43 -2.70
CA ARG A 184 -13.02 -10.91 -1.32
C ARG A 184 -11.79 -11.26 -0.52
N SER A 185 -11.27 -10.29 0.22
CA SER A 185 -10.20 -10.52 1.18
C SER A 185 -10.57 -11.60 2.18
N GLY A 186 -9.72 -12.63 2.31
CA GLY A 186 -9.93 -13.75 3.22
C GLY A 186 -11.03 -14.74 2.82
N SER A 187 -11.62 -14.61 1.64
CA SER A 187 -12.61 -15.59 1.15
C SER A 187 -11.97 -16.93 0.85
N VAL A 188 -12.68 -18.02 1.18
CA VAL A 188 -12.26 -19.39 0.84
C VAL A 188 -12.46 -19.67 -0.65
N ASP A 189 -13.57 -19.17 -1.22
CA ASP A 189 -13.97 -19.49 -2.60
C ASP A 189 -13.33 -18.57 -3.64
N LYS A 190 -13.29 -17.27 -3.36
CA LYS A 190 -12.77 -16.25 -4.27
C LYS A 190 -11.84 -15.28 -3.51
N PRO A 191 -10.66 -15.72 -3.06
CA PRO A 191 -9.72 -14.85 -2.36
C PRO A 191 -9.10 -13.82 -3.32
N ARG A 192 -8.49 -12.77 -2.75
CA ARG A 192 -7.62 -11.87 -3.47
C ARG A 192 -6.39 -12.62 -4.01
N MET A 193 -5.87 -12.17 -5.15
CA MET A 193 -4.81 -12.88 -5.89
C MET A 193 -3.50 -12.98 -5.12
N LEU A 194 -3.15 -11.95 -4.36
CA LEU A 194 -1.93 -11.92 -3.55
C LEU A 194 -2.24 -12.21 -2.08
N GLY A 195 -1.46 -13.10 -1.47
CA GLY A 195 -1.72 -13.64 -0.13
C GLY A 195 -1.83 -12.58 0.96
N ALA A 196 -0.97 -11.55 0.93
CA ALA A 196 -0.99 -10.46 1.90
C ALA A 196 -2.33 -9.71 1.96
N PHE A 197 -3.05 -9.65 0.83
CA PHE A 197 -4.36 -9.00 0.75
C PHE A 197 -5.54 -9.89 1.22
N ASN A 198 -5.25 -11.07 1.75
CA ASN A 198 -6.23 -11.92 2.42
C ASN A 198 -6.05 -11.93 3.96
N GLU A 199 -5.08 -11.22 4.49
CA GLU A 199 -4.88 -11.04 5.92
C GLU A 199 -5.86 -9.99 6.47
N GLN A 200 -6.16 -10.10 7.76
CA GLN A 200 -7.02 -9.13 8.43
C GLN A 200 -6.23 -7.90 8.90
N THR A 201 -6.88 -6.74 8.88
CA THR A 201 -6.41 -5.50 9.51
C THR A 201 -7.32 -5.18 10.71
N PRO A 202 -7.13 -5.87 11.87
CA PRO A 202 -8.12 -5.90 12.92
C PRO A 202 -8.13 -4.64 13.82
N ASP A 203 -7.10 -3.83 13.75
CA ASP A 203 -6.87 -2.70 14.65
C ASP A 203 -6.14 -1.55 13.96
N TRP A 204 -6.15 -0.38 14.57
CA TRP A 204 -5.53 0.84 14.00
C TRP A 204 -4.01 0.79 13.95
N LEU A 205 -3.33 0.06 14.84
CA LEU A 205 -1.89 -0.14 14.70
C LEU A 205 -1.58 -0.98 13.47
N SER A 206 -2.38 -2.03 13.21
CA SER A 206 -2.28 -2.83 11.97
C SER A 206 -2.56 -1.99 10.72
N PHE A 207 -3.52 -1.05 10.77
CA PHE A 207 -3.77 -0.11 9.68
C PHE A 207 -2.55 0.78 9.40
N HIS A 208 -1.99 1.39 10.43
CA HIS A 208 -0.79 2.23 10.27
C HIS A 208 0.42 1.42 9.77
N MET A 209 0.57 0.17 10.21
CA MET A 209 1.61 -0.74 9.69
C MET A 209 1.35 -1.13 8.23
N PHE A 210 0.09 -1.39 7.87
CA PHE A 210 -0.32 -1.71 6.50
C PHE A 210 -0.01 -0.54 5.56
N THR A 211 -0.51 0.66 5.85
CA THR A 211 -0.27 1.86 5.04
C THR A 211 1.21 2.29 5.02
N PHE A 212 1.99 1.88 6.01
CA PHE A 212 3.45 2.08 5.98
C PHE A 212 4.18 1.03 5.14
N PHE A 213 3.91 -0.25 5.32
CA PHE A 213 4.66 -1.33 4.67
C PHE A 213 4.06 -1.76 3.33
N THR A 214 2.75 -2.00 3.28
CA THR A 214 2.09 -2.54 2.08
C THR A 214 1.93 -1.47 1.01
N ASP A 215 1.51 -0.25 1.35
CA ASP A 215 1.40 0.85 0.39
C ASP A 215 2.79 1.32 -0.08
N ARG A 216 3.84 1.14 0.74
CA ARG A 216 5.23 1.37 0.31
C ARG A 216 5.70 0.32 -0.70
N ASP A 217 5.28 -0.95 -0.58
CA ASP A 217 5.46 -1.92 -1.68
C ASP A 217 4.66 -1.48 -2.91
N GLY A 218 3.40 -1.08 -2.72
CA GLY A 218 2.55 -0.51 -3.79
C GLY A 218 3.27 0.59 -4.56
N LYS A 219 3.90 1.55 -3.86
CA LYS A 219 4.75 2.57 -4.48
C LYS A 219 5.84 1.97 -5.37
N MET A 220 6.57 0.95 -4.90
CA MET A 220 7.64 0.32 -5.69
C MET A 220 7.08 -0.39 -6.94
N GLN A 221 5.94 -1.05 -6.82
CA GLN A 221 5.27 -1.72 -7.94
C GLN A 221 4.74 -0.70 -8.95
N LEU A 222 4.09 0.36 -8.50
CA LEU A 222 3.57 1.44 -9.35
C LEU A 222 4.68 2.19 -10.08
N GLU A 223 5.81 2.48 -9.41
CA GLU A 223 6.99 3.08 -10.04
C GLU A 223 7.53 2.19 -11.17
N SER A 224 7.58 0.87 -10.96
CA SER A 224 8.00 -0.09 -11.99
C SER A 224 7.02 -0.14 -13.16
N LEU A 225 5.71 -0.07 -12.91
CA LEU A 225 4.67 -0.04 -13.93
C LEU A 225 4.60 1.32 -14.65
N ALA A 226 4.95 2.41 -13.96
CA ALA A 226 5.05 3.75 -14.55
C ALA A 226 6.15 3.87 -15.62
N GLN A 227 7.09 2.91 -15.65
CA GLN A 227 8.08 2.79 -16.71
C GLN A 227 7.56 2.04 -17.96
N SER A 228 6.42 1.35 -17.86
CA SER A 228 5.88 0.49 -18.91
C SER A 228 5.90 1.15 -20.30
N GLY A 229 6.25 0.37 -21.32
CA GLY A 229 6.13 0.77 -22.72
C GLY A 229 4.68 1.03 -23.14
N PHE A 230 3.69 0.45 -22.45
CA PHE A 230 2.28 0.75 -22.67
C PHE A 230 1.90 2.04 -21.93
N ASP A 231 1.85 3.14 -22.67
CA ASP A 231 1.70 4.49 -22.13
C ASP A 231 0.45 4.71 -21.28
N PRO A 232 -0.75 4.18 -21.64
CA PRO A 232 -1.93 4.32 -20.77
C PRO A 232 -1.72 3.75 -19.37
N LEU A 233 -1.12 2.57 -19.22
CA LEU A 233 -0.79 1.98 -17.91
C LEU A 233 0.24 2.83 -17.16
N ALA A 234 1.31 3.27 -17.86
CA ALA A 234 2.33 4.11 -17.27
C ALA A 234 1.77 5.43 -16.71
N ARG A 235 0.83 6.06 -17.43
CA ARG A 235 0.17 7.30 -17.01
C ARG A 235 -0.76 7.09 -15.82
N THR A 236 -1.50 5.98 -15.82
CA THR A 236 -2.34 5.58 -14.69
C THR A 236 -1.50 5.44 -13.42
N CYS A 237 -0.43 4.64 -13.47
CA CYS A 237 0.45 4.43 -12.32
C CYS A 237 1.15 5.72 -11.86
N ARG A 238 1.58 6.59 -12.78
CA ARG A 238 2.16 7.90 -12.42
C ARG A 238 1.20 8.79 -11.65
N PHE A 239 -0.08 8.76 -11.97
CA PHE A 239 -1.07 9.50 -11.21
C PHE A 239 -1.28 8.87 -9.81
N MET A 240 -1.48 7.55 -9.74
CA MET A 240 -1.66 6.83 -8.47
C MET A 240 -0.53 7.12 -7.48
N LEU A 241 0.72 7.16 -7.92
CA LEU A 241 1.89 7.51 -7.10
C LEU A 241 1.78 8.86 -6.39
N THR A 242 1.01 9.80 -6.93
CA THR A 242 0.82 11.12 -6.28
C THR A 242 -0.10 11.04 -5.06
N GLU A 243 -0.96 10.03 -4.99
CA GLU A 243 -1.86 9.75 -3.87
C GLU A 243 -1.20 8.81 -2.84
N GLU A 244 -0.43 7.83 -3.29
CA GLU A 244 0.34 6.92 -2.43
C GLU A 244 1.26 7.63 -1.42
N ALA A 245 1.74 8.82 -1.76
CA ALA A 245 2.53 9.63 -0.83
C ALA A 245 1.76 9.98 0.45
N HIS A 246 0.43 10.18 0.36
CA HIS A 246 -0.43 10.42 1.51
C HIS A 246 -0.64 9.16 2.34
N HIS A 247 -0.87 8.01 1.70
CA HIS A 247 -1.03 6.72 2.38
C HIS A 247 0.19 6.39 3.25
N MET A 248 1.38 6.48 2.66
CA MET A 248 2.63 6.26 3.40
C MET A 248 2.82 7.26 4.55
N PHE A 249 2.42 8.51 4.37
CA PHE A 249 2.47 9.53 5.43
C PHE A 249 1.53 9.16 6.59
N VAL A 250 0.32 8.69 6.31
CA VAL A 250 -0.64 8.24 7.34
C VAL A 250 -0.05 7.09 8.14
N GLY A 251 0.53 6.09 7.47
CA GLY A 251 1.15 4.94 8.14
C GLY A 251 2.35 5.34 8.99
N GLU A 252 3.30 6.06 8.42
CA GLU A 252 4.52 6.44 9.13
C GLU A 252 4.26 7.31 10.35
N THR A 253 3.39 8.32 10.19
CA THR A 253 3.04 9.21 11.30
C THR A 253 2.17 8.52 12.34
N GLY A 254 1.26 7.62 11.95
CA GLY A 254 0.43 6.85 12.85
C GLY A 254 1.23 5.94 13.77
N VAL A 255 2.18 5.16 13.21
CA VAL A 255 3.11 4.36 14.01
C VAL A 255 3.96 5.25 14.91
N GLY A 256 4.51 6.34 14.37
CA GLY A 256 5.33 7.29 15.14
C GLY A 256 4.58 7.90 16.33
N ARG A 257 3.31 8.25 16.16
CA ARG A 257 2.42 8.77 17.23
C ARG A 257 2.13 7.72 18.29
N THR A 258 1.96 6.45 17.89
CA THR A 258 1.79 5.32 18.82
C THR A 258 3.06 5.10 19.65
N VAL A 259 4.23 5.06 19.01
CA VAL A 259 5.53 4.97 19.67
C VAL A 259 5.75 6.14 20.64
N GLN A 260 5.50 7.37 20.18
CA GLN A 260 5.63 8.58 21.01
C GLN A 260 4.78 8.48 22.28
N ARG A 261 3.52 8.05 22.14
CA ARG A 261 2.60 7.98 23.28
C ARG A 261 3.04 6.93 24.31
N SER A 262 3.53 5.78 23.84
CA SER A 262 4.08 4.75 24.72
C SER A 262 5.28 5.25 25.52
N CYS A 263 6.23 5.88 24.85
CA CYS A 263 7.41 6.44 25.51
C CYS A 263 7.06 7.56 26.53
N GLU A 264 6.16 8.48 26.13
CA GLU A 264 5.70 9.56 27.04
C GLU A 264 5.00 9.01 28.29
N ALA A 265 4.19 7.97 28.15
CA ALA A 265 3.50 7.34 29.27
C ALA A 265 4.49 6.64 30.21
N MET A 266 5.49 5.94 29.68
CA MET A 266 6.55 5.32 30.47
C MET A 266 7.35 6.38 31.25
N GLN A 267 7.78 7.46 30.60
CA GLN A 267 8.49 8.56 31.26
C GLN A 267 7.67 9.19 32.39
N ALA A 268 6.41 9.51 32.14
CA ALA A 268 5.53 10.15 33.12
C ALA A 268 5.29 9.30 34.40
N LYS A 269 5.53 7.98 34.29
CA LYS A 269 5.36 7.02 35.39
C LYS A 269 6.66 6.44 35.93
N GLY A 270 7.81 6.85 35.36
CA GLY A 270 9.13 6.36 35.78
C GLY A 270 9.32 4.86 35.51
N ILE A 271 8.72 4.33 34.41
CA ILE A 271 8.94 2.96 33.97
C ILE A 271 10.19 2.97 33.08
N GLU A 272 11.28 2.39 33.58
CA GLU A 272 12.57 2.37 32.89
C GLU A 272 12.71 1.16 31.93
N ASP A 273 12.12 0.02 32.30
CA ASP A 273 12.20 -1.22 31.50
C ASP A 273 11.01 -1.34 30.52
N PRO A 274 11.24 -1.16 29.22
CA PRO A 274 10.19 -1.34 28.20
C PRO A 274 9.74 -2.79 28.05
N ALA A 275 10.49 -3.77 28.59
CA ALA A 275 10.11 -5.19 28.58
C ALA A 275 9.14 -5.54 29.71
N ASP A 276 8.88 -4.65 30.67
CA ASP A 276 7.84 -4.82 31.69
C ASP A 276 6.45 -4.52 31.07
N ILE A 277 6.03 -5.43 30.18
CA ILE A 277 4.84 -5.30 29.33
C ILE A 277 3.60 -5.01 30.18
N ASP A 278 3.42 -5.70 31.33
CA ASP A 278 2.23 -5.56 32.16
C ASP A 278 2.13 -4.15 32.74
N LYS A 279 3.23 -3.57 33.19
CA LYS A 279 3.22 -2.20 33.71
C LYS A 279 2.93 -1.19 32.61
N VAL A 280 3.54 -1.36 31.41
CA VAL A 280 3.31 -0.46 30.27
C VAL A 280 1.86 -0.54 29.80
N ARG A 281 1.31 -1.75 29.63
CA ARG A 281 -0.10 -1.96 29.27
C ARG A 281 -1.08 -1.40 30.32
N GLY A 282 -0.71 -1.48 31.60
CA GLY A 282 -1.46 -0.88 32.68
C GLY A 282 -1.64 0.64 32.57
N LEU A 283 -0.85 1.32 31.76
CA LEU A 283 -1.01 2.74 31.44
C LEU A 283 -2.03 3.03 30.31
N GLY A 284 -2.61 2.00 29.70
CA GLY A 284 -3.55 2.13 28.58
C GLY A 284 -2.87 2.56 27.27
N VAL A 285 -1.62 2.14 27.06
CA VAL A 285 -0.82 2.37 25.85
C VAL A 285 -0.30 1.05 25.30
N ILE A 286 0.07 1.02 24.02
CA ILE A 286 0.61 -0.17 23.37
C ILE A 286 2.11 -0.24 23.66
N ASP A 287 2.57 -1.32 24.28
CA ASP A 287 3.97 -1.53 24.63
C ASP A 287 4.88 -1.65 23.39
N LEU A 288 6.13 -1.22 23.50
CA LEU A 288 7.10 -1.22 22.39
C LEU A 288 7.41 -2.62 21.86
N PRO A 289 7.54 -3.68 22.70
CA PRO A 289 7.66 -5.05 22.18
C PRO A 289 6.50 -5.48 21.29
N THR A 290 5.27 -5.13 21.61
CA THR A 290 4.09 -5.42 20.78
C THR A 290 4.12 -4.65 19.46
N ILE A 291 4.57 -3.38 19.47
CA ILE A 291 4.79 -2.61 18.25
C ILE A 291 5.83 -3.30 17.37
N GLN A 292 6.93 -3.81 17.96
CA GLN A 292 7.96 -4.57 17.23
C GLN A 292 7.40 -5.84 16.59
N LYS A 293 6.55 -6.60 17.30
CA LYS A 293 5.93 -7.82 16.75
C LYS A 293 5.01 -7.51 15.57
N LYS A 294 4.21 -6.43 15.65
CA LYS A 294 3.36 -5.95 14.55
C LYS A 294 4.21 -5.50 13.35
N LEU A 295 5.32 -4.81 13.60
CA LEU A 295 6.29 -4.44 12.57
C LEU A 295 6.83 -5.69 11.86
N ASN A 296 7.28 -6.69 12.59
CA ASN A 296 7.80 -7.94 12.06
C ASN A 296 6.78 -8.65 11.16
N LEU A 297 5.52 -8.71 11.60
CA LEU A 297 4.43 -9.32 10.84
C LEU A 297 4.19 -8.58 9.53
N HIS A 298 3.92 -7.27 9.59
CA HIS A 298 3.53 -6.49 8.40
C HIS A 298 4.67 -6.37 7.39
N TYR A 299 5.91 -6.20 7.86
CA TYR A 299 7.08 -6.21 6.98
C TYR A 299 7.23 -7.54 6.25
N SER A 300 7.13 -8.68 6.97
CA SER A 300 7.25 -10.00 6.34
C SER A 300 6.14 -10.29 5.33
N LEU A 301 4.91 -9.87 5.60
CA LEU A 301 3.78 -9.98 4.67
C LEU A 301 4.02 -9.17 3.39
N SER A 302 4.51 -7.94 3.54
CA SER A 302 4.79 -7.07 2.39
C SER A 302 5.96 -7.56 1.56
N LEU A 303 6.97 -8.21 2.17
CA LEU A 303 8.05 -8.84 1.41
C LEU A 303 7.56 -9.95 0.46
N ASP A 304 6.47 -10.62 0.78
CA ASP A 304 5.90 -11.65 -0.09
C ASP A 304 5.28 -11.09 -1.38
N LEU A 305 4.94 -9.80 -1.41
CA LEU A 305 4.40 -9.13 -2.61
C LEU A 305 5.44 -8.99 -3.73
N PHE A 306 6.74 -9.04 -3.41
CA PHE A 306 7.81 -9.03 -4.42
C PHE A 306 7.97 -10.37 -5.16
N GLY A 307 7.33 -11.43 -4.69
CA GLY A 307 7.44 -12.76 -5.31
C GLY A 307 8.71 -13.54 -4.92
N SER A 308 9.03 -14.54 -5.72
CA SER A 308 10.19 -15.39 -5.49
C SER A 308 11.50 -14.70 -5.84
N GLU A 309 12.60 -15.15 -5.23
CA GLU A 309 13.95 -14.63 -5.43
C GLU A 309 14.43 -14.74 -6.88
N VAL A 310 13.92 -15.73 -7.61
CA VAL A 310 14.17 -15.92 -9.04
C VAL A 310 12.83 -16.07 -9.75
N SER A 311 12.58 -15.26 -10.79
CA SER A 311 11.31 -15.21 -11.49
C SER A 311 11.49 -15.03 -13.02
N THR A 312 11.13 -16.05 -13.79
CA THR A 312 11.09 -15.98 -15.25
C THR A 312 9.98 -15.04 -15.74
N ASN A 313 8.86 -14.94 -15.01
CA ASN A 313 7.78 -14.00 -15.35
C ASN A 313 8.25 -12.56 -15.22
N ALA A 314 9.01 -12.23 -14.17
CA ALA A 314 9.57 -10.90 -13.99
C ALA A 314 10.59 -10.57 -15.09
N ALA A 315 11.49 -11.51 -15.42
CA ALA A 315 12.43 -11.39 -16.53
C ALA A 315 11.70 -11.14 -17.86
N ASN A 316 10.66 -11.91 -18.15
CA ASN A 316 9.87 -11.74 -19.39
C ASN A 316 9.17 -10.39 -19.44
N SER A 317 8.59 -9.93 -18.34
CA SER A 317 7.92 -8.62 -18.28
C SER A 317 8.91 -7.46 -18.46
N PHE A 318 10.10 -7.54 -17.89
CA PHE A 318 11.15 -6.56 -18.10
C PHE A 318 11.66 -6.58 -19.55
N THR A 319 12.04 -7.75 -20.07
CA THR A 319 12.53 -7.91 -21.43
C THR A 319 11.51 -7.40 -22.46
N ALA A 320 10.22 -7.61 -22.23
CA ALA A 320 9.14 -7.14 -23.07
C ALA A 320 8.84 -5.62 -22.92
N GLY A 321 9.53 -4.89 -22.05
CA GLY A 321 9.28 -3.47 -21.84
C GLY A 321 7.97 -3.16 -21.07
N LEU A 322 7.44 -4.10 -20.29
CA LEU A 322 6.13 -3.98 -19.62
C LEU A 322 6.20 -3.52 -18.18
N LYS A 323 7.24 -3.93 -17.46
CA LYS A 323 7.49 -3.59 -16.05
C LYS A 323 8.98 -3.37 -15.84
N GLY A 324 9.37 -2.14 -15.50
CA GLY A 324 10.76 -1.73 -15.29
C GLY A 324 11.25 -1.93 -13.86
N ARG A 325 12.36 -1.27 -13.53
CA ARG A 325 12.91 -1.18 -12.16
C ARG A 325 12.44 0.10 -11.49
N PHE A 326 12.61 0.18 -10.19
CA PHE A 326 12.40 1.42 -9.45
C PHE A 326 13.33 2.51 -9.98
N GLN A 327 12.76 3.64 -10.40
CA GLN A 327 13.49 4.79 -10.97
C GLN A 327 14.45 4.42 -12.12
N GLU A 328 13.94 3.65 -13.08
CA GLU A 328 14.71 3.15 -14.22
C GLU A 328 15.62 4.20 -14.89
N SER A 329 15.11 5.42 -15.06
CA SER A 329 15.85 6.52 -15.70
C SER A 329 17.05 7.04 -14.91
N LYS A 330 17.20 6.66 -13.64
CA LYS A 330 18.32 7.03 -12.78
C LYS A 330 19.41 5.95 -12.71
N ILE A 331 19.16 4.81 -13.32
CA ILE A 331 20.11 3.69 -13.35
C ILE A 331 21.02 3.89 -14.55
N ASN A 332 22.33 3.78 -14.34
CA ASN A 332 23.32 3.92 -15.38
C ASN A 332 23.86 2.54 -15.78
N ASP A 333 23.13 1.84 -16.65
CA ASP A 333 23.54 0.57 -17.25
C ASP A 333 22.99 0.45 -18.68
N ASP A 334 22.99 -0.75 -19.27
CA ASP A 334 22.51 -1.00 -20.63
C ASP A 334 20.99 -1.03 -20.77
N HIS A 335 20.24 -0.94 -19.66
CA HIS A 335 18.79 -1.07 -19.57
C HIS A 335 18.20 -2.37 -20.15
N ARG A 336 19.04 -3.38 -20.43
CA ARG A 336 18.65 -4.71 -20.96
C ARG A 336 18.99 -5.85 -20.02
N LEU A 337 20.03 -5.67 -19.18
CA LEU A 337 20.47 -6.63 -18.16
C LEU A 337 20.91 -7.99 -18.74
N GLU A 338 21.30 -8.08 -20.01
CA GLU A 338 21.57 -9.36 -20.68
C GLU A 338 22.74 -10.13 -20.06
N ASN A 339 23.77 -9.42 -19.56
CA ASN A 339 24.99 -10.03 -18.99
C ASN A 339 25.22 -9.62 -17.53
N ALA A 340 24.23 -9.00 -16.90
CA ALA A 340 24.35 -8.55 -15.53
C ALA A 340 23.95 -9.65 -14.53
N THR A 341 24.60 -9.68 -13.37
CA THR A 341 24.22 -10.50 -12.22
C THR A 341 23.79 -9.64 -11.04
N TYR A 342 22.99 -10.21 -10.14
CA TYR A 342 22.56 -9.57 -8.91
C TYR A 342 22.68 -10.57 -7.74
N PRO A 343 23.29 -10.15 -6.60
CA PRO A 343 23.45 -11.02 -5.46
C PRO A 343 22.10 -11.24 -4.74
N VAL A 344 21.66 -12.48 -4.65
CA VAL A 344 20.39 -12.89 -4.05
C VAL A 344 20.65 -13.74 -2.82
N LEU A 345 19.94 -13.50 -1.73
CA LEU A 345 19.94 -14.38 -0.56
C LEU A 345 19.12 -15.61 -0.84
N LYS A 346 19.73 -16.79 -0.67
CA LYS A 346 19.10 -18.09 -0.84
C LYS A 346 19.48 -19.05 0.28
N LEU A 347 18.70 -20.10 0.43
CA LEU A 347 19.03 -21.24 1.25
C LEU A 347 19.78 -22.27 0.39
N VAL A 348 21.06 -22.48 0.66
CA VAL A 348 21.94 -23.43 -0.06
C VAL A 348 22.59 -24.34 0.97
N ASP A 349 22.40 -25.65 0.82
CA ASP A 349 22.94 -26.69 1.72
C ASP A 349 22.62 -26.41 3.21
N GLY A 350 21.45 -25.89 3.50
CA GLY A 350 21.03 -25.61 4.87
C GLY A 350 21.61 -24.30 5.46
N GLU A 351 22.25 -23.46 4.66
CA GLU A 351 22.78 -22.16 5.08
C GLU A 351 22.23 -21.00 4.25
N ILE A 352 22.09 -19.85 4.86
CA ILE A 352 21.70 -18.60 4.15
C ILE A 352 22.96 -18.03 3.50
N ARG A 353 22.99 -18.05 2.16
CA ARG A 353 24.13 -17.55 1.38
C ARG A 353 23.67 -16.53 0.33
N ARG A 354 24.58 -15.62 -0.03
CA ARG A 354 24.44 -14.76 -1.20
C ARG A 354 24.93 -15.53 -2.42
N VAL A 355 24.11 -15.60 -3.46
CA VAL A 355 24.41 -16.26 -4.74
C VAL A 355 24.15 -15.26 -5.85
N ASP A 356 25.11 -15.13 -6.77
CA ASP A 356 24.93 -14.30 -7.95
C ASP A 356 23.97 -14.97 -8.94
N GLU A 357 22.86 -14.32 -9.22
CA GLU A 357 21.84 -14.75 -10.18
C GLU A 357 21.80 -13.81 -11.40
N PRO A 358 21.36 -14.29 -12.57
CA PRO A 358 21.12 -13.39 -13.69
C PRO A 358 20.18 -12.26 -13.28
N ALA A 359 20.60 -11.00 -13.50
CA ALA A 359 19.87 -9.82 -13.03
C ALA A 359 18.42 -9.77 -13.54
N LEU A 360 18.16 -10.26 -14.76
CA LEU A 360 16.81 -10.39 -15.31
C LEU A 360 15.88 -11.22 -14.43
N THR A 361 16.33 -12.38 -13.99
CA THR A 361 15.51 -13.27 -13.16
C THR A 361 15.46 -12.83 -11.71
N ALA A 362 16.44 -12.06 -11.25
CA ALA A 362 16.53 -11.50 -9.90
C ALA A 362 15.96 -10.09 -9.76
N ILE A 363 15.30 -9.55 -10.78
CA ILE A 363 14.85 -8.14 -10.84
C ILE A 363 13.91 -7.77 -9.69
N ASN A 364 13.06 -8.69 -9.25
CA ASN A 364 12.19 -8.48 -8.10
C ASN A 364 12.98 -8.31 -6.80
N MET A 365 14.15 -8.94 -6.69
CA MET A 365 15.00 -8.82 -5.50
C MET A 365 15.69 -7.46 -5.44
N ARG A 366 16.05 -6.92 -6.58
CA ARG A 366 16.54 -5.54 -6.64
C ARG A 366 15.46 -4.56 -6.14
N LEU A 367 14.22 -4.74 -6.60
CA LEU A 367 13.10 -3.90 -6.18
C LEU A 367 12.80 -4.05 -4.67
N ARG A 368 12.87 -5.28 -4.15
CA ARG A 368 12.71 -5.57 -2.71
C ARG A 368 13.80 -4.91 -1.87
N ASP A 369 15.04 -4.90 -2.34
CA ASP A 369 16.14 -4.29 -1.60
C ASP A 369 16.01 -2.76 -1.55
N ASP A 370 15.56 -2.12 -2.64
CA ASP A 370 15.21 -0.69 -2.65
C ASP A 370 14.05 -0.39 -1.67
N TYR A 371 13.03 -1.26 -1.62
CA TYR A 371 11.94 -1.18 -0.65
C TYR A 371 12.43 -1.32 0.80
N THR A 372 13.28 -2.32 1.08
CA THR A 372 13.84 -2.55 2.43
C THR A 372 14.62 -1.32 2.91
N ALA A 373 15.44 -0.73 2.04
CA ALA A 373 16.17 0.49 2.35
C ALA A 373 15.23 1.68 2.63
N ASP A 374 14.09 1.78 1.94
CA ASP A 374 13.08 2.81 2.20
C ASP A 374 12.35 2.57 3.53
N CYS A 375 12.01 1.32 3.85
CA CYS A 375 11.44 0.95 5.14
C CYS A 375 12.37 1.28 6.31
N GLN A 376 13.68 1.01 6.16
CA GLN A 376 14.67 1.29 7.19
C GLN A 376 14.71 2.77 7.56
N ARG A 377 14.60 3.68 6.57
CA ARG A 377 14.54 5.12 6.84
C ARG A 377 13.34 5.52 7.72
N GLY A 378 12.21 4.84 7.59
CA GLY A 378 11.04 5.06 8.46
C GLY A 378 11.28 4.56 9.88
N VAL A 379 11.82 3.35 10.02
CA VAL A 379 12.20 2.78 11.32
C VAL A 379 13.21 3.67 12.03
N ASP A 380 14.19 4.22 11.33
CA ASP A 380 15.15 5.18 11.88
C ASP A 380 14.47 6.45 12.42
N ARG A 381 13.40 6.92 11.76
CA ARG A 381 12.61 8.06 12.24
C ARG A 381 11.83 7.72 13.51
N TRP A 382 11.26 6.53 13.63
CA TRP A 382 10.62 6.06 14.86
C TRP A 382 11.63 5.91 16.00
N ASN A 383 12.80 5.36 15.72
CA ASN A 383 13.88 5.26 16.69
C ASN A 383 14.34 6.63 17.22
N LYS A 384 14.37 7.67 16.36
CA LYS A 384 14.63 9.04 16.83
C LYS A 384 13.57 9.57 17.80
N ILE A 385 12.32 9.09 17.71
CA ILE A 385 11.28 9.43 18.71
C ILE A 385 11.62 8.77 20.05
N ILE A 386 11.97 7.47 20.04
CA ILE A 386 12.37 6.72 21.22
C ILE A 386 13.60 7.35 21.88
N ASP A 387 14.64 7.66 21.09
CA ASP A 387 15.89 8.26 21.59
C ASP A 387 15.66 9.58 22.35
N LYS A 388 14.74 10.43 21.86
CA LYS A 388 14.39 11.69 22.51
C LYS A 388 13.77 11.53 23.89
N THR A 389 13.19 10.37 24.15
CA THR A 389 12.58 10.07 25.44
C THR A 389 13.51 9.36 26.41
N GLY A 390 14.67 8.89 25.95
CA GLY A 390 15.64 8.16 26.77
C GLY A 390 15.21 6.73 27.11
N VAL A 391 14.13 6.21 26.51
CA VAL A 391 13.71 4.82 26.68
C VAL A 391 14.71 3.89 26.00
N ALA A 392 15.17 2.86 26.73
CA ALA A 392 16.17 1.91 26.23
C ALA A 392 15.55 0.85 25.33
N PHE A 393 15.11 1.24 24.13
CA PHE A 393 14.51 0.35 23.12
C PHE A 393 14.87 0.80 21.72
N LYS A 394 14.90 -0.16 20.77
CA LYS A 394 15.04 0.10 19.33
C LYS A 394 14.09 -0.79 18.57
N LEU A 395 13.42 -0.20 17.60
CA LEU A 395 12.67 -0.93 16.57
C LEU A 395 13.66 -1.35 15.48
N GLU A 396 13.51 -2.58 14.97
CA GLU A 396 14.38 -3.14 13.96
C GLU A 396 13.57 -3.87 12.88
N LEU A 397 13.97 -3.75 11.62
CA LEU A 397 13.42 -4.59 10.57
C LEU A 397 13.93 -6.02 10.77
N PRO A 398 13.07 -7.05 10.70
CA PRO A 398 13.53 -8.42 10.74
C PRO A 398 14.27 -8.78 9.46
N HIS A 399 15.06 -9.86 9.50
CA HIS A 399 15.74 -10.40 8.33
C HIS A 399 14.76 -10.72 7.21
N VAL A 400 15.14 -10.49 5.95
CA VAL A 400 14.29 -10.68 4.76
C VAL A 400 13.80 -12.13 4.55
N GLY A 401 14.41 -13.10 5.19
CA GLY A 401 13.96 -14.50 5.22
C GLY A 401 12.99 -14.82 6.36
N PHE A 402 12.74 -13.90 7.29
CA PHE A 402 11.85 -14.13 8.43
C PHE A 402 10.40 -14.26 7.99
N ASN A 403 9.70 -15.29 8.51
CA ASN A 403 8.25 -15.52 8.36
C ASN A 403 7.74 -15.44 6.91
N ARG A 404 8.52 -15.92 5.94
CA ARG A 404 8.17 -15.92 4.51
C ARG A 404 7.20 -17.05 4.17
N ARG A 405 6.25 -16.77 3.30
CA ARG A 405 5.25 -17.74 2.82
C ARG A 405 5.50 -18.17 1.38
N ILE A 406 6.38 -17.47 0.67
CA ILE A 406 6.76 -17.76 -0.72
C ILE A 406 8.27 -17.67 -0.90
N GLY A 407 8.77 -18.12 -2.05
CA GLY A 407 10.17 -18.01 -2.43
C GLY A 407 11.09 -19.01 -1.72
N ALA A 408 12.38 -18.70 -1.70
CA ALA A 408 13.43 -19.58 -1.19
C ALA A 408 13.32 -19.88 0.31
N PHE A 409 12.66 -19.01 1.07
CA PHE A 409 12.55 -19.12 2.52
C PHE A 409 11.20 -19.65 3.02
N LYS A 410 10.25 -20.00 2.11
CA LYS A 410 8.87 -20.41 2.48
C LYS A 410 8.79 -21.60 3.43
N ASP A 411 9.73 -22.53 3.31
CA ASP A 411 9.79 -23.75 4.13
C ASP A 411 10.85 -23.65 5.24
N ALA A 412 11.56 -22.52 5.31
CA ALA A 412 12.57 -22.27 6.32
C ALA A 412 12.00 -21.51 7.53
N ARG A 413 12.57 -21.77 8.68
CA ARG A 413 12.29 -21.01 9.91
C ARG A 413 13.48 -20.12 10.19
N VAL A 414 13.35 -18.86 9.84
CA VAL A 414 14.39 -17.84 10.04
C VAL A 414 13.97 -16.93 11.17
N SER A 415 14.83 -16.72 12.17
CA SER A 415 14.59 -15.76 13.26
C SER A 415 14.60 -14.32 12.74
N PRO A 416 14.08 -13.34 13.48
CA PRO A 416 14.23 -11.93 13.10
C PRO A 416 15.69 -11.49 12.92
N ALA A 417 16.64 -12.13 13.64
CA ALA A 417 18.08 -11.88 13.53
C ALA A 417 18.72 -12.56 12.28
N GLY A 418 17.98 -13.37 11.53
CA GLY A 418 18.49 -14.05 10.33
C GLY A 418 19.07 -15.44 10.58
N GLU A 419 18.86 -16.02 11.75
CA GLU A 419 19.34 -17.35 12.09
C GLU A 419 18.32 -18.42 11.66
N LEU A 420 18.81 -19.53 11.09
CA LEU A 420 17.98 -20.71 10.86
C LEU A 420 17.72 -21.41 12.21
N VAL A 421 16.46 -21.66 12.50
CA VAL A 421 16.02 -22.31 13.74
C VAL A 421 15.22 -23.57 13.45
N ASP A 422 15.28 -24.53 14.38
CA ASP A 422 14.48 -25.74 14.27
C ASP A 422 12.99 -25.51 14.63
N ALA A 423 12.17 -26.52 14.39
CA ALA A 423 10.73 -26.43 14.64
C ALA A 423 10.39 -26.27 16.14
N ALA A 424 11.22 -26.76 17.04
CA ALA A 424 10.99 -26.63 18.48
C ALA A 424 11.29 -25.22 18.95
N THR A 425 12.40 -24.65 18.54
CA THR A 425 12.78 -23.25 18.79
C THR A 425 11.75 -22.30 18.19
N TRP A 426 11.32 -22.52 16.96
CA TRP A 426 10.28 -21.68 16.35
C TRP A 426 8.97 -21.69 17.17
N ARG A 427 8.47 -22.87 17.58
CA ARG A 427 7.24 -22.96 18.38
C ARG A 427 7.36 -22.30 19.73
N ARG A 428 8.54 -22.34 20.36
CA ARG A 428 8.81 -21.70 21.66
C ARG A 428 8.85 -20.17 21.54
N ASP A 429 9.49 -19.65 20.49
CA ASP A 429 9.87 -18.25 20.41
C ASP A 429 8.99 -17.41 19.46
N LYS A 430 8.13 -18.01 18.63
CA LYS A 430 7.29 -17.30 17.66
C LYS A 430 6.44 -16.17 18.27
N ASP A 431 5.91 -16.39 19.48
CA ASP A 431 5.07 -15.39 20.18
C ASP A 431 5.91 -14.24 20.79
N ARG A 432 7.24 -14.36 20.76
CA ARG A 432 8.18 -13.27 21.06
C ARG A 432 8.48 -12.44 19.81
N TRP A 433 8.29 -13.01 18.63
CA TRP A 433 8.63 -12.41 17.34
C TRP A 433 7.42 -11.91 16.54
N LEU A 434 6.28 -12.54 16.71
CA LEU A 434 5.02 -12.25 16.03
C LEU A 434 3.92 -11.94 17.08
N PRO A 435 2.89 -11.16 16.71
CA PRO A 435 1.76 -10.90 17.61
C PRO A 435 1.11 -12.20 18.06
N SER A 436 0.95 -12.36 19.37
CA SER A 436 0.17 -13.43 19.98
C SER A 436 -1.32 -13.05 20.05
N THR A 437 -2.17 -14.01 20.42
CA THR A 437 -3.59 -13.74 20.71
C THR A 437 -3.74 -12.71 21.82
N ASP A 438 -2.94 -12.83 22.88
CA ASP A 438 -2.97 -11.88 24.01
C ASP A 438 -2.60 -10.45 23.60
N ASP A 439 -1.63 -10.29 22.69
CA ASP A 439 -1.30 -9.00 22.11
C ASP A 439 -2.47 -8.42 21.31
N GLY A 440 -3.14 -9.26 20.50
CA GLY A 440 -4.33 -8.89 19.73
C GLY A 440 -5.50 -8.48 20.60
N ASP A 441 -5.80 -9.25 21.63
CA ASP A 441 -6.88 -8.98 22.60
C ASP A 441 -6.61 -7.69 23.38
N PHE A 442 -5.37 -7.48 23.80
CA PHE A 442 -4.99 -6.23 24.46
C PHE A 442 -5.18 -5.01 23.54
N ILE A 443 -4.63 -5.05 22.32
CA ILE A 443 -4.80 -3.94 21.37
C ILE A 443 -6.27 -3.69 21.11
N THR A 444 -7.07 -4.73 20.86
CA THR A 444 -8.51 -4.61 20.61
C THR A 444 -9.24 -3.96 21.77
N SER A 445 -8.83 -4.23 23.02
CA SER A 445 -9.42 -3.61 24.20
C SER A 445 -9.26 -2.09 24.25
N LEU A 446 -8.23 -1.55 23.59
CA LEU A 446 -7.96 -0.12 23.47
C LEU A 446 -8.73 0.56 22.32
N MET A 447 -9.27 -0.23 21.38
CA MET A 447 -9.92 0.26 20.16
C MET A 447 -11.35 0.75 20.45
N LYS A 448 -11.44 1.89 21.12
CA LYS A 448 -12.72 2.57 21.40
C LYS A 448 -12.84 3.80 20.50
N PRO A 449 -14.02 4.05 19.89
CA PRO A 449 -14.22 5.21 19.02
C PRO A 449 -14.11 6.51 19.81
N VAL A 450 -13.38 7.47 19.24
CA VAL A 450 -13.29 8.84 19.75
C VAL A 450 -13.87 9.76 18.70
N VAL A 451 -15.08 10.25 18.97
CA VAL A 451 -15.89 11.06 18.02
C VAL A 451 -16.02 12.52 18.44
N GLU A 452 -15.47 12.88 19.60
CA GLU A 452 -15.47 14.27 20.08
C GLU A 452 -14.36 15.05 19.36
N PRO A 453 -14.68 16.22 18.80
CA PRO A 453 -13.71 17.09 18.15
C PRO A 453 -12.49 17.40 19.03
N GLY A 454 -11.28 17.29 18.45
CA GLY A 454 -10.02 17.59 19.13
C GLY A 454 -9.59 16.57 20.18
N GLN A 455 -10.35 15.48 20.36
CA GLN A 455 -9.98 14.39 21.28
C GLN A 455 -9.28 13.24 20.54
N PHE A 456 -8.41 12.56 21.26
CA PHE A 456 -7.65 11.40 20.80
C PHE A 456 -7.72 10.26 21.81
N ALA A 457 -7.68 9.03 21.31
CA ALA A 457 -7.56 7.85 22.17
C ALA A 457 -6.28 7.89 23.01
N SER A 458 -6.31 7.31 24.21
CA SER A 458 -5.20 7.37 25.17
C SER A 458 -3.91 6.72 24.69
N TRP A 459 -4.00 5.78 23.73
CA TRP A 459 -2.89 4.97 23.25
C TRP A 459 -2.12 5.58 22.07
N ILE A 460 -2.56 6.73 21.53
CA ILE A 460 -1.92 7.40 20.38
C ILE A 460 -1.75 8.90 20.68
N ALA A 461 -0.61 9.46 20.33
CA ALA A 461 -0.37 10.88 20.51
C ALA A 461 -1.12 11.71 19.44
N PRO A 462 -1.57 12.93 19.75
CA PRO A 462 -2.10 13.86 18.77
C PRO A 462 -1.08 14.13 17.65
N PRO A 463 -1.51 14.43 16.42
CA PRO A 463 -0.59 14.89 15.38
C PRO A 463 -0.03 16.27 15.74
N ARG A 464 1.19 16.57 15.29
CA ARG A 464 1.84 17.87 15.59
C ARG A 464 1.14 19.04 14.91
N VAL A 465 0.57 18.78 13.74
CA VAL A 465 -0.19 19.74 12.92
C VAL A 465 -1.37 19.03 12.29
N GLY A 466 -2.41 19.77 11.97
CA GLY A 466 -3.57 19.27 11.24
C GLY A 466 -3.26 18.98 9.77
N ILE A 467 -4.29 18.62 9.05
CA ILE A 467 -4.22 18.09 7.69
C ILE A 467 -3.59 19.07 6.68
N ASP A 468 -3.84 20.38 6.84
CA ASP A 468 -3.25 21.42 6.00
C ASP A 468 -2.00 22.07 6.62
N ASN A 469 -1.31 21.35 7.51
CA ASN A 469 -0.21 21.88 8.30
C ASN A 469 -0.60 23.09 9.17
N LYS A 470 -1.89 23.25 9.47
CA LYS A 470 -2.41 24.30 10.35
C LYS A 470 -2.51 23.79 11.78
N PRO A 471 -1.96 24.47 12.77
CA PRO A 471 -2.11 24.08 14.17
C PRO A 471 -3.59 24.06 14.57
N GLY A 472 -4.02 22.99 15.26
CA GLY A 472 -5.38 22.88 15.82
C GLY A 472 -6.48 22.53 14.83
N ASP A 473 -6.15 22.29 13.56
CA ASP A 473 -7.12 21.93 12.52
C ASP A 473 -7.13 20.40 12.35
N PHE A 474 -7.82 19.70 13.24
CA PHE A 474 -7.90 18.23 13.28
C PHE A 474 -9.24 17.67 12.83
N GLU A 475 -10.20 18.52 12.44
CA GLU A 475 -11.60 18.16 12.33
C GLU A 475 -12.13 18.39 10.92
N TYR A 476 -12.22 17.33 10.13
CA TYR A 476 -12.87 17.36 8.82
C TYR A 476 -14.02 16.38 8.67
N VAL A 477 -14.32 15.62 9.73
CA VAL A 477 -15.45 14.71 9.76
C VAL A 477 -16.55 15.35 10.61
N LYS A 478 -17.69 15.67 9.99
CA LYS A 478 -18.92 16.00 10.71
C LYS A 478 -19.80 14.76 10.64
N LEU A 479 -19.97 14.09 11.76
CA LEU A 479 -20.92 13.00 11.84
C LEU A 479 -22.33 13.58 11.77
N ALA A 480 -23.20 12.97 10.94
CA ALA A 480 -24.63 13.26 11.01
C ALA A 480 -25.13 12.78 12.37
N VAL A 481 -25.65 13.71 13.18
CA VAL A 481 -26.33 13.43 14.43
C VAL A 481 -27.74 12.96 14.13
#